data_aff6d7907e7387015da5a35bbd060def
#
_entry.id   aff6d7907e7387015da5a35bbd060def
#
_cell.length_a   1.000
_cell.length_b   1.000
_cell.length_c   1.000
_cell.angle_alpha   90.00
_cell.angle_beta   90.00
_cell.angle_gamma   90.00
#
_symmetry.space_group_name_H-M   'P 1'
#
loop_
_entity.id
_entity.type
_entity.pdbx_description
1 polymer ?
#
loop_
_entity_poly.entity_id
_entity_poly.type
_entity_poly.pdbx_seq_one_letter_code
_entity_poly.pdbx_strand_id
1 'polypeptide(L)'
;MRRWWAALLAAACVLVLAGCADIPTSGDVKVGQTQDVKNQDVVLVPYPPAQGEAPADIVQGFLTAATGQQHSYRVARDFLTPALAKTWNPDARVLIHDQPWQVKAVSETSIVVTVPATAEVNAEGVYTGYAAPRDRPVPFTLAKVNGQWRIAKTPGGIVLGTNYFGSLFTARPAYYFDPRWSQTVPDLRWFPARNITPLRVVQALLAGPAAPIAPPVTTSAFPHGTTVSSVQVASGVATVDLDTGSELPSLTAVTRMRAQLEDSLLNLKGIQQVQVSVGGHVEHAPTLPPTAAPPLSALVLRKGVVGTIAGSDFKPERTLGRQIAATGPQGGTVSLSRGFAAVRTPSGIEVVTAGATRVVDSRPGLIDPTLDDRGWTYSVPQADPNSWRAVDARGHVVSVAVTMQDVTSIIAIEASRDGTRMLVLASTDRGPIAFVAGIVRDTSGVPLALTSQHYDVDVPASTTALDATWVDAAGSSVAVLAQDDTGDDVTVQQLGGLPSSVGRLSMADTLVGATSLKDLRARLQNGSIAELSGAVWSTDPSVAADVLFVQR
;
A
#
# COMPACT_ATOMS: atom_id res chain seq x y z
N MET A 1 -15.41 59.12 56.60
CA MET A 1 -14.85 57.79 56.29
C MET A 1 -15.74 56.91 55.43
N ARG A 2 -17.08 56.92 55.59
CA ARG A 2 -18.01 56.02 54.78
C ARG A 2 -18.10 56.34 53.26
N ARG A 3 -17.80 57.58 52.86
CA ARG A 3 -17.89 58.00 51.44
C ARG A 3 -16.65 57.56 50.59
N TRP A 4 -15.53 57.32 51.20
CA TRP A 4 -14.31 56.87 50.53
C TRP A 4 -14.33 55.37 50.26
N TRP A 5 -14.97 54.58 51.08
CA TRP A 5 -15.13 53.15 50.86
C TRP A 5 -16.12 52.84 49.75
N ALA A 6 -17.15 53.65 49.56
CA ALA A 6 -18.08 53.51 48.45
C ALA A 6 -17.42 53.84 47.09
N ALA A 7 -16.49 54.81 47.05
CA ALA A 7 -15.74 55.14 45.84
C ALA A 7 -14.71 54.05 45.45
N LEU A 8 -14.07 53.42 46.43
CA LEU A 8 -13.17 52.30 46.22
C LEU A 8 -13.89 51.02 45.73
N LEU A 9 -15.08 50.75 46.27
CA LEU A 9 -15.90 49.63 45.81
C LEU A 9 -16.44 49.84 44.38
N ALA A 10 -16.81 51.06 44.01
CA ALA A 10 -17.23 51.40 42.67
C ALA A 10 -16.09 51.30 41.64
N ALA A 11 -14.88 51.72 42.01
CA ALA A 11 -13.69 51.59 41.19
C ALA A 11 -13.25 50.12 40.98
N ALA A 12 -13.41 49.28 42.03
CA ALA A 12 -13.14 47.83 41.91
C ALA A 12 -14.15 47.10 41.02
N CYS A 13 -15.43 47.47 41.03
CA CYS A 13 -16.44 46.90 40.13
C CYS A 13 -16.23 47.31 38.66
N VAL A 14 -15.71 48.49 38.37
CA VAL A 14 -15.42 48.94 37.00
C VAL A 14 -14.20 48.20 36.44
N LEU A 15 -13.22 47.83 37.27
CA LEU A 15 -12.05 47.04 36.86
C LEU A 15 -12.34 45.57 36.55
N VAL A 16 -13.42 45.01 37.11
CA VAL A 16 -13.84 43.62 36.86
C VAL A 16 -14.66 43.50 35.58
N LEU A 17 -15.24 44.56 35.04
CA LEU A 17 -16.05 44.57 33.80
C LEU A 17 -15.20 44.86 32.53
N ALA A 18 -13.92 45.18 32.65
CA ALA A 18 -13.03 45.41 31.51
C ALA A 18 -12.29 44.13 31.04
N GLY A 19 -12.63 42.96 31.58
CA GLY A 19 -12.03 41.67 31.23
C GLY A 19 -12.77 40.87 30.17
N CYS A 20 -13.50 41.51 29.24
CA CYS A 20 -13.92 40.84 28.01
C CYS A 20 -12.70 40.71 27.10
N ALA A 21 -11.97 39.61 27.22
CA ALA A 21 -10.97 39.23 26.26
C ALA A 21 -11.67 39.05 24.90
N ASP A 22 -11.34 39.92 23.94
CA ASP A 22 -11.67 39.74 22.54
C ASP A 22 -11.08 38.40 22.11
N ILE A 23 -11.95 37.46 21.75
CA ILE A 23 -11.55 36.23 21.06
C ILE A 23 -11.17 36.68 19.64
N PRO A 24 -9.90 36.59 19.22
CA PRO A 24 -9.53 36.94 17.87
C PRO A 24 -10.27 36.06 16.89
N THR A 25 -11.17 36.64 16.09
CA THR A 25 -11.90 35.95 15.03
C THR A 25 -11.10 35.83 13.74
N SER A 26 -9.85 36.29 13.72
CA SER A 26 -8.91 36.14 12.60
C SER A 26 -7.49 36.05 13.16
N GLY A 27 -6.93 34.91 13.15
CA GLY A 27 -5.51 34.62 13.37
C GLY A 27 -5.11 33.55 12.37
N ASP A 28 -3.93 33.70 11.75
CA ASP A 28 -3.35 32.64 10.95
C ASP A 28 -3.37 31.34 11.75
N VAL A 29 -4.10 30.34 11.25
CA VAL A 29 -4.03 28.97 11.76
C VAL A 29 -2.63 28.47 11.45
N LYS A 30 -1.70 28.68 12.39
CA LYS A 30 -0.45 27.93 12.36
C LYS A 30 -0.86 26.46 12.49
N VAL A 31 -0.73 25.72 11.40
CA VAL A 31 -0.77 24.26 11.44
C VAL A 31 0.22 23.86 12.53
N GLY A 32 -0.30 23.41 13.67
CA GLY A 32 0.52 22.81 14.70
C GLY A 32 1.32 21.72 14.01
N GLN A 33 2.64 21.75 14.16
CA GLN A 33 3.44 20.60 13.77
C GLN A 33 2.74 19.41 14.42
N THR A 34 2.23 18.49 13.60
CA THR A 34 1.89 17.17 14.07
C THR A 34 3.14 16.70 14.80
N GLN A 35 3.09 16.73 16.13
CA GLN A 35 4.07 15.99 16.88
C GLN A 35 3.94 14.58 16.30
N ASP A 36 4.99 14.13 15.59
CA ASP A 36 5.20 12.71 15.44
C ASP A 36 4.99 12.16 16.84
N VAL A 37 3.86 11.47 17.03
CA VAL A 37 3.65 10.66 18.21
C VAL A 37 4.80 9.69 18.10
N LYS A 38 5.90 10.01 18.77
CA LYS A 38 6.98 9.06 19.00
C LYS A 38 6.24 7.88 19.57
N ASN A 39 6.07 6.83 18.76
CA ASN A 39 5.64 5.55 19.23
C ASN A 39 6.45 5.30 20.48
N GLN A 40 5.83 5.46 21.64
CA GLN A 40 6.48 5.07 22.88
C GLN A 40 6.83 3.63 22.65
N ASP A 41 8.13 3.33 22.62
CA ASP A 41 8.64 1.99 22.51
C ASP A 41 7.87 1.14 23.51
N VAL A 42 6.89 0.37 23.06
CA VAL A 42 6.21 -0.62 23.89
C VAL A 42 7.24 -1.68 24.20
N VAL A 43 7.97 -1.50 25.29
CA VAL A 43 8.95 -2.45 25.77
C VAL A 43 8.19 -3.53 26.50
N LEU A 44 7.73 -4.55 25.76
CA LEU A 44 7.29 -5.79 26.37
C LEU A 44 8.54 -6.46 26.96
N VAL A 45 8.64 -6.47 28.27
CA VAL A 45 9.69 -7.21 29.00
C VAL A 45 9.12 -8.57 29.37
N PRO A 46 9.39 -9.62 28.60
CA PRO A 46 8.90 -10.96 28.93
C PRO A 46 9.68 -11.53 30.12
N TYR A 47 9.00 -12.38 30.89
CA TYR A 47 9.61 -13.14 32.00
C TYR A 47 10.16 -14.47 31.50
N PRO A 48 11.31 -14.96 32.06
CA PRO A 48 11.83 -16.28 31.75
C PRO A 48 10.96 -17.39 32.38
N PRO A 49 11.10 -18.66 31.93
CA PRO A 49 10.33 -19.76 32.48
C PRO A 49 10.60 -19.95 33.97
N ALA A 50 9.54 -20.14 34.76
CA ALA A 50 9.65 -20.43 36.19
C ALA A 50 9.94 -21.92 36.47
N GLN A 51 10.34 -22.22 37.69
CA GLN A 51 10.57 -23.62 38.10
C GLN A 51 9.22 -24.35 38.27
N GLY A 52 9.15 -25.58 37.75
CA GLY A 52 7.99 -26.44 37.90
C GLY A 52 6.78 -26.09 37.02
N GLU A 53 6.92 -25.17 36.07
CA GLU A 53 5.85 -24.84 35.11
C GLU A 53 5.37 -26.06 34.33
N ALA A 54 4.06 -26.15 34.12
CA ALA A 54 3.44 -27.19 33.32
C ALA A 54 3.73 -27.02 31.81
N PRO A 55 3.66 -28.10 31.02
CA PRO A 55 3.93 -28.03 29.58
C PRO A 55 3.15 -26.93 28.84
N ALA A 56 1.87 -26.73 29.19
CA ALA A 56 1.05 -25.70 28.57
C ALA A 56 1.52 -24.29 28.90
N ASP A 57 1.95 -24.05 30.15
CA ASP A 57 2.44 -22.75 30.60
C ASP A 57 3.78 -22.41 29.93
N ILE A 58 4.66 -23.40 29.73
CA ILE A 58 5.90 -23.25 28.95
C ILE A 58 5.62 -22.80 27.51
N VAL A 59 4.63 -23.40 26.84
CA VAL A 59 4.26 -23.00 25.47
C VAL A 59 3.67 -21.60 25.44
N GLN A 60 2.78 -21.27 26.36
CA GLN A 60 2.17 -19.93 26.46
C GLN A 60 3.21 -18.86 26.82
N GLY A 61 4.11 -19.15 27.75
CA GLY A 61 5.23 -18.29 28.12
C GLY A 61 6.18 -18.04 26.95
N PHE A 62 6.49 -19.09 26.17
CA PHE A 62 7.27 -18.96 24.94
C PHE A 62 6.62 -18.03 23.92
N LEU A 63 5.34 -18.24 23.62
CA LEU A 63 4.62 -17.39 22.65
C LEU A 63 4.61 -15.92 23.10
N THR A 64 4.35 -15.67 24.38
CA THR A 64 4.42 -14.31 24.95
C THR A 64 5.85 -13.75 24.89
N ALA A 65 6.87 -14.54 25.26
CA ALA A 65 8.26 -14.11 25.23
C ALA A 65 8.77 -13.83 23.80
N ALA A 66 8.23 -14.53 22.81
CA ALA A 66 8.57 -14.34 21.40
C ALA A 66 8.06 -13.03 20.80
N THR A 67 7.20 -12.27 21.49
CA THR A 67 6.85 -10.89 21.10
C THR A 67 7.98 -9.89 21.42
N GLY A 68 8.87 -10.23 22.36
CA GLY A 68 9.99 -9.40 22.80
C GLY A 68 11.22 -9.55 21.91
N GLN A 69 11.41 -8.64 20.94
CA GLN A 69 12.53 -8.68 19.97
C GLN A 69 13.91 -8.34 20.57
N GLN A 70 14.00 -8.04 21.88
CA GLN A 70 15.24 -7.61 22.52
C GLN A 70 16.27 -8.74 22.59
N HIS A 71 17.55 -8.40 22.41
CA HIS A 71 18.69 -9.32 22.52
C HIS A 71 18.48 -10.62 21.74
N SER A 72 18.00 -10.53 20.51
CA SER A 72 17.76 -11.69 19.63
C SER A 72 16.81 -12.73 20.25
N TYR A 73 15.74 -12.26 20.89
CA TYR A 73 14.72 -13.11 21.54
C TYR A 73 15.27 -13.98 22.68
N ARG A 74 16.24 -13.46 23.44
CA ARG A 74 16.92 -14.24 24.50
C ARG A 74 15.93 -14.92 25.45
N VAL A 75 14.94 -14.19 25.97
CA VAL A 75 13.97 -14.75 26.91
C VAL A 75 13.12 -15.86 26.27
N ALA A 76 12.70 -15.72 25.02
CA ALA A 76 12.00 -16.81 24.31
C ALA A 76 12.89 -18.05 24.17
N ARG A 77 14.19 -17.87 23.93
CA ARG A 77 15.15 -19.00 23.86
C ARG A 77 15.32 -19.74 25.16
N ASP A 78 15.09 -19.11 26.33
CA ASP A 78 15.13 -19.76 27.63
C ASP A 78 14.01 -20.82 27.82
N PHE A 79 12.94 -20.76 27.05
CA PHE A 79 11.86 -21.76 27.00
C PHE A 79 12.19 -22.96 26.12
N LEU A 80 13.26 -22.89 25.32
CA LEU A 80 13.67 -23.93 24.38
C LEU A 80 14.73 -24.85 24.99
N THR A 81 14.84 -26.07 24.47
CA THR A 81 16.02 -26.90 24.77
C THR A 81 17.28 -26.24 24.21
N PRO A 82 18.48 -26.48 24.78
CA PRO A 82 19.73 -25.89 24.27
C PRO A 82 20.02 -26.16 22.80
N ALA A 83 19.57 -27.29 22.27
CA ALA A 83 19.71 -27.63 20.85
C ALA A 83 18.79 -26.75 19.98
N LEU A 84 17.50 -26.65 20.32
CA LEU A 84 16.55 -25.85 19.57
C LEU A 84 16.83 -24.34 19.69
N ALA A 85 17.27 -23.87 20.86
CA ALA A 85 17.62 -22.46 21.08
C ALA A 85 18.70 -21.95 20.11
N LYS A 86 19.60 -22.82 19.63
CA LYS A 86 20.63 -22.46 18.63
C LYS A 86 20.10 -22.37 17.20
N THR A 87 19.09 -23.15 16.87
CA THR A 87 18.58 -23.31 15.49
C THR A 87 17.24 -22.65 15.24
N TRP A 88 16.49 -22.31 16.29
CA TRP A 88 15.19 -21.64 16.13
C TRP A 88 15.34 -20.27 15.46
N ASN A 89 14.65 -20.10 14.33
CA ASN A 89 14.62 -18.87 13.55
C ASN A 89 13.32 -18.11 13.81
N PRO A 90 13.32 -17.00 14.56
CA PRO A 90 12.13 -16.17 14.80
C PRO A 90 11.63 -15.45 13.54
N ASP A 91 12.51 -15.21 12.56
CA ASP A 91 12.21 -14.48 11.34
C ASP A 91 11.66 -15.38 10.22
N ALA A 92 11.49 -16.67 10.46
CA ALA A 92 10.99 -17.61 9.46
C ALA A 92 9.54 -17.33 9.05
N ARG A 93 8.73 -16.80 9.98
CA ARG A 93 7.32 -16.47 9.77
C ARG A 93 6.79 -15.62 10.90
N VAL A 94 5.82 -14.75 10.62
CA VAL A 94 4.99 -14.08 11.62
C VAL A 94 3.54 -14.43 11.36
N LEU A 95 2.87 -15.04 12.32
CA LEU A 95 1.41 -15.18 12.30
C LEU A 95 0.80 -14.01 13.04
N ILE A 96 -0.14 -13.31 12.40
CA ILE A 96 -0.81 -12.13 12.95
C ILE A 96 -2.25 -12.50 13.27
N HIS A 97 -2.73 -12.16 14.47
CA HIS A 97 -4.07 -12.49 14.94
C HIS A 97 -4.71 -11.33 15.70
N ASP A 98 -6.03 -11.28 15.68
CA ASP A 98 -6.85 -10.33 16.46
C ASP A 98 -7.66 -11.02 17.58
N GLN A 99 -7.83 -12.35 17.47
CA GLN A 99 -8.55 -13.17 18.43
C GLN A 99 -7.57 -14.09 19.19
N PRO A 100 -7.89 -14.48 20.43
CA PRO A 100 -7.01 -15.35 21.21
C PRO A 100 -6.84 -16.73 20.55
N TRP A 101 -5.63 -17.27 20.63
CA TRP A 101 -5.33 -18.63 20.17
C TRP A 101 -5.85 -19.68 21.15
N GLN A 102 -6.03 -20.90 20.66
CA GLN A 102 -6.43 -22.06 21.45
C GLN A 102 -5.25 -22.99 21.70
N VAL A 103 -5.09 -23.46 22.95
CA VAL A 103 -4.04 -24.42 23.35
C VAL A 103 -4.70 -25.78 23.58
N LYS A 104 -4.23 -26.81 22.88
CA LYS A 104 -4.72 -28.19 23.02
C LYS A 104 -3.55 -29.12 23.34
N ALA A 105 -3.57 -29.72 24.53
CA ALA A 105 -2.67 -30.83 24.86
C ALA A 105 -3.11 -32.09 24.08
N VAL A 106 -2.21 -32.64 23.28
CA VAL A 106 -2.40 -33.89 22.54
C VAL A 106 -1.86 -35.07 23.34
N SER A 107 -0.75 -34.85 24.06
CA SER A 107 -0.16 -35.78 25.01
C SER A 107 0.63 -35.00 26.08
N GLU A 108 1.24 -35.68 27.03
CA GLU A 108 2.10 -35.06 28.05
C GLU A 108 3.27 -34.25 27.44
N THR A 109 3.76 -34.67 26.26
CA THR A 109 4.91 -34.06 25.59
C THR A 109 4.54 -33.33 24.28
N SER A 110 3.24 -33.28 23.89
CA SER A 110 2.82 -32.72 22.63
C SER A 110 1.65 -31.76 22.83
N ILE A 111 1.82 -30.52 22.39
CA ILE A 111 0.83 -29.46 22.45
C ILE A 111 0.67 -28.86 21.06
N VAL A 112 -0.56 -28.56 20.67
CA VAL A 112 -0.87 -27.81 19.46
C VAL A 112 -1.55 -26.51 19.86
N VAL A 113 -1.02 -25.39 19.36
CA VAL A 113 -1.65 -24.08 19.45
C VAL A 113 -2.29 -23.76 18.11
N THR A 114 -3.60 -23.53 18.10
CA THR A 114 -4.31 -23.08 16.92
C THR A 114 -4.46 -21.57 16.96
N VAL A 115 -3.83 -20.88 16.03
CA VAL A 115 -3.85 -19.42 15.90
C VAL A 115 -4.87 -19.05 14.82
N PRO A 116 -5.95 -18.28 15.15
CA PRO A 116 -6.88 -17.73 14.15
C PRO A 116 -6.20 -16.53 13.46
N ALA A 117 -5.33 -16.84 12.49
CA ALA A 117 -4.51 -15.83 11.83
C ALA A 117 -5.36 -14.98 10.87
N THR A 118 -5.25 -13.66 10.99
CA THR A 118 -5.80 -12.66 10.06
C THR A 118 -4.81 -12.33 8.95
N ALA A 119 -3.52 -12.54 9.19
CA ALA A 119 -2.47 -12.37 8.20
C ALA A 119 -1.22 -13.18 8.55
N GLU A 120 -0.31 -13.25 7.59
CA GLU A 120 1.00 -13.90 7.73
C GLU A 120 2.07 -13.05 7.03
N VAL A 121 3.27 -12.97 7.64
CA VAL A 121 4.48 -12.46 6.98
C VAL A 121 5.45 -13.62 6.84
N ASN A 122 5.96 -13.86 5.63
CA ASN A 122 6.92 -14.92 5.36
C ASN A 122 8.37 -14.49 5.68
N ALA A 123 9.33 -15.38 5.47
CA ALA A 123 10.76 -15.12 5.73
C ALA A 123 11.33 -13.96 4.90
N GLU A 124 10.80 -13.73 3.71
CA GLU A 124 11.20 -12.67 2.78
C GLU A 124 10.49 -11.33 3.09
N GLY A 125 9.65 -11.28 4.14
CA GLY A 125 8.94 -10.09 4.56
C GLY A 125 7.66 -9.81 3.77
N VAL A 126 7.17 -10.74 2.95
CA VAL A 126 5.90 -10.59 2.21
C VAL A 126 4.73 -10.76 3.17
N TYR A 127 3.89 -9.74 3.27
CA TYR A 127 2.65 -9.78 4.03
C TYR A 127 1.51 -10.32 3.16
N THR A 128 0.77 -11.27 3.69
CA THR A 128 -0.44 -11.82 3.08
C THR A 128 -1.59 -11.69 4.08
N GLY A 129 -2.56 -10.83 3.80
CA GLY A 129 -3.81 -10.72 4.54
C GLY A 129 -4.76 -11.86 4.20
N TYR A 130 -5.70 -12.15 5.08
CA TYR A 130 -6.77 -13.12 4.84
C TYR A 130 -8.12 -12.43 4.95
N ALA A 131 -9.00 -12.62 3.97
CA ALA A 131 -10.36 -12.06 3.98
C ALA A 131 -11.21 -12.52 5.20
N ALA A 132 -10.86 -13.66 5.79
CA ALA A 132 -11.39 -14.16 7.05
C ALA A 132 -10.28 -14.88 7.82
N PRO A 133 -10.31 -14.87 9.17
CA PRO A 133 -9.32 -15.57 9.97
C PRO A 133 -9.17 -17.03 9.54
N ARG A 134 -7.93 -17.48 9.43
CA ARG A 134 -7.58 -18.87 9.07
C ARG A 134 -6.91 -19.56 10.24
N ASP A 135 -7.41 -20.72 10.63
CA ASP A 135 -6.80 -21.53 11.66
C ASP A 135 -5.41 -22.03 11.22
N ARG A 136 -4.38 -21.61 11.96
CA ARG A 136 -2.98 -22.00 11.73
C ARG A 136 -2.48 -22.83 12.91
N PRO A 137 -2.36 -24.15 12.76
CA PRO A 137 -1.84 -25.00 13.82
C PRO A 137 -0.31 -24.83 13.95
N VAL A 138 0.14 -24.59 15.17
CA VAL A 138 1.56 -24.54 15.55
C VAL A 138 1.83 -25.68 16.53
N PRO A 139 2.49 -26.75 16.11
CA PRO A 139 2.80 -27.89 16.96
C PRO A 139 4.06 -27.63 17.81
N PHE A 140 4.00 -28.08 19.07
CA PHE A 140 5.08 -28.05 20.03
C PHE A 140 5.36 -29.47 20.59
N THR A 141 6.62 -29.88 20.61
CA THR A 141 7.06 -31.07 21.34
C THR A 141 7.92 -30.63 22.48
N LEU A 142 7.65 -31.13 23.68
CA LEU A 142 8.37 -30.78 24.91
C LEU A 142 9.23 -31.96 25.41
N ALA A 143 10.29 -31.61 26.09
CA ALA A 143 11.16 -32.55 26.79
C ALA A 143 11.64 -31.93 28.11
N LYS A 144 12.04 -32.76 29.05
CA LYS A 144 12.64 -32.31 30.33
C LYS A 144 14.16 -32.09 30.18
N VAL A 145 14.60 -30.91 30.56
CA VAL A 145 16.02 -30.55 30.68
C VAL A 145 16.28 -30.23 32.15
N ASN A 146 17.14 -30.99 32.82
CA ASN A 146 17.40 -30.86 34.27
C ASN A 146 16.11 -30.88 35.12
N GLY A 147 15.17 -31.76 34.77
CA GLY A 147 13.88 -31.89 35.44
C GLY A 147 12.82 -30.85 35.10
N GLN A 148 13.16 -29.83 34.31
CA GLN A 148 12.24 -28.75 33.89
C GLN A 148 11.78 -28.94 32.45
N TRP A 149 10.49 -28.66 32.17
CA TRP A 149 9.96 -28.72 30.82
C TRP A 149 10.57 -27.64 29.93
N ARG A 150 10.92 -28.01 28.70
CA ARG A 150 11.39 -27.09 27.62
C ARG A 150 10.86 -27.57 26.28
N ILE A 151 10.67 -26.65 25.36
CA ILE A 151 10.25 -26.94 23.98
C ILE A 151 11.45 -27.54 23.24
N ALA A 152 11.30 -28.78 22.78
CA ALA A 152 12.32 -29.51 22.02
C ALA A 152 12.12 -29.40 20.50
N LYS A 153 10.89 -29.14 20.05
CA LYS A 153 10.56 -28.94 18.61
C LYS A 153 9.38 -28.00 18.46
N THR A 154 9.52 -27.03 17.58
CA THR A 154 8.46 -26.16 17.07
C THR A 154 8.90 -25.61 15.71
N PRO A 155 7.98 -25.22 14.81
CA PRO A 155 8.33 -24.44 13.62
C PRO A 155 9.04 -23.15 13.97
N GLY A 156 9.83 -22.61 13.03
CA GLY A 156 10.34 -21.24 13.13
C GLY A 156 9.22 -20.21 13.05
N GLY A 157 9.52 -18.99 13.50
CA GLY A 157 8.59 -17.87 13.48
C GLY A 157 8.03 -17.50 14.85
N ILE A 158 7.19 -16.46 14.84
CA ILE A 158 6.55 -15.87 16.02
C ILE A 158 5.05 -15.66 15.76
N VAL A 159 4.30 -15.43 16.84
CA VAL A 159 2.87 -15.11 16.81
C VAL A 159 2.68 -13.73 17.43
N LEU A 160 2.00 -12.81 16.73
CA LEU A 160 1.79 -11.43 17.17
C LEU A 160 0.33 -11.04 17.07
N GLY A 161 -0.16 -10.31 18.06
CA GLY A 161 -1.44 -9.59 17.91
C GLY A 161 -1.31 -8.43 16.91
N THR A 162 -2.38 -8.16 16.16
CA THR A 162 -2.45 -7.05 15.19
C THR A 162 -2.01 -5.72 15.82
N ASN A 163 -2.39 -5.46 17.07
CA ASN A 163 -2.03 -4.24 17.82
C ASN A 163 -0.51 -4.05 17.97
N TYR A 164 0.26 -5.14 18.02
CA TYR A 164 1.70 -5.09 18.20
C TYR A 164 2.47 -5.14 16.89
N PHE A 165 1.88 -5.71 15.84
CA PHE A 165 2.55 -5.89 14.56
C PHE A 165 3.07 -4.55 13.99
N GLY A 166 2.20 -3.54 13.88
CA GLY A 166 2.57 -2.22 13.34
C GLY A 166 3.63 -1.46 14.16
N SER A 167 3.79 -1.77 15.46
CA SER A 167 4.82 -1.16 16.31
C SER A 167 6.14 -1.93 16.32
N LEU A 168 6.10 -3.25 16.09
CA LEU A 168 7.26 -4.13 16.14
C LEU A 168 7.87 -4.39 14.75
N PHE A 169 7.11 -4.17 13.68
CA PHE A 169 7.56 -4.33 12.30
C PHE A 169 7.47 -3.02 11.54
N THR A 170 8.38 -2.83 10.61
CA THR A 170 8.41 -1.66 9.73
C THR A 170 8.39 -2.14 8.28
N ALA A 171 7.50 -1.53 7.50
CA ALA A 171 7.42 -1.77 6.07
C ALA A 171 8.53 -1.02 5.32
N ARG A 172 9.14 -1.67 4.33
CA ARG A 172 10.11 -1.09 3.40
C ARG A 172 9.86 -1.69 2.02
N PRO A 173 9.76 -0.88 0.96
CA PRO A 173 9.61 -1.40 -0.38
C PRO A 173 10.95 -1.96 -0.90
N ALA A 174 10.88 -3.14 -1.51
CA ALA A 174 11.86 -3.62 -2.46
C ALA A 174 11.37 -3.25 -3.87
N TYR A 175 12.25 -2.84 -4.75
CA TYR A 175 11.84 -2.36 -6.07
C TYR A 175 12.29 -3.31 -7.17
N TYR A 176 11.41 -3.56 -8.16
CA TYR A 176 11.67 -4.38 -9.33
C TYR A 176 11.37 -3.58 -10.59
N PHE A 177 12.00 -3.89 -11.70
CA PHE A 177 11.72 -3.19 -12.96
C PHE A 177 10.45 -3.69 -13.64
N ASP A 178 9.78 -2.79 -14.38
CA ASP A 178 8.86 -3.21 -15.42
C ASP A 178 9.62 -3.96 -16.53
N PRO A 179 8.99 -4.82 -17.34
CA PRO A 179 9.69 -5.63 -18.35
C PRO A 179 10.43 -4.83 -19.43
N ARG A 180 10.17 -3.51 -19.56
CA ARG A 180 10.88 -2.61 -20.47
C ARG A 180 12.06 -1.89 -19.85
N TRP A 181 12.29 -2.08 -18.55
CA TRP A 181 13.33 -1.38 -17.80
C TRP A 181 13.14 0.14 -17.76
N SER A 182 11.89 0.61 -17.88
CA SER A 182 11.55 2.04 -17.95
C SER A 182 11.32 2.66 -16.59
N GLN A 183 10.88 1.89 -15.61
CA GLN A 183 10.60 2.34 -14.25
C GLN A 183 10.60 1.17 -13.27
N THR A 184 10.68 1.50 -11.99
CA THR A 184 10.66 0.54 -10.90
C THR A 184 9.26 0.44 -10.27
N VAL A 185 8.92 -0.76 -9.84
CA VAL A 185 7.64 -1.16 -9.24
C VAL A 185 7.91 -1.52 -7.79
N PRO A 186 7.26 -0.88 -6.81
CA PRO A 186 7.44 -1.18 -5.40
C PRO A 186 6.74 -2.49 -5.00
N ASP A 187 7.41 -3.24 -4.14
CA ASP A 187 6.95 -4.46 -3.49
C ASP A 187 7.21 -4.35 -1.98
N LEU A 188 6.18 -4.15 -1.20
CA LEU A 188 6.30 -3.86 0.23
C LEU A 188 6.76 -5.09 1.01
N ARG A 189 7.79 -4.90 1.85
CA ARG A 189 8.36 -5.93 2.72
C ARG A 189 8.35 -5.49 4.17
N TRP A 190 8.04 -6.40 5.07
CA TRP A 190 7.99 -6.14 6.50
C TRP A 190 9.20 -6.74 7.21
N PHE A 191 9.87 -5.91 7.99
CA PHE A 191 11.05 -6.27 8.77
C PHE A 191 10.85 -5.92 10.23
N PRO A 192 11.43 -6.69 11.17
CA PRO A 192 11.48 -6.31 12.58
C PRO A 192 12.10 -4.92 12.74
N ALA A 193 11.37 -3.96 13.33
CA ALA A 193 11.75 -2.54 13.36
C ALA A 193 13.14 -2.27 13.99
N ARG A 194 13.54 -3.09 14.97
CA ARG A 194 14.84 -2.98 15.68
C ARG A 194 16.01 -3.65 14.96
N ASN A 195 15.74 -4.48 13.96
CA ASN A 195 16.74 -5.30 13.28
C ASN A 195 16.75 -5.07 11.76
N ILE A 196 16.26 -3.92 11.29
CA ILE A 196 16.38 -3.58 9.87
C ILE A 196 17.85 -3.31 9.58
N THR A 197 18.43 -4.15 8.76
CA THR A 197 19.77 -3.94 8.23
C THR A 197 19.69 -3.83 6.71
N PRO A 198 20.57 -3.04 6.09
CA PRO A 198 20.64 -3.00 4.62
C PRO A 198 20.82 -4.38 4.00
N LEU A 199 21.58 -5.27 4.66
CA LEU A 199 21.75 -6.67 4.25
C LEU A 199 20.42 -7.42 4.14
N ARG A 200 19.50 -7.28 5.12
CA ARG A 200 18.19 -7.93 5.09
C ARG A 200 17.32 -7.43 3.94
N VAL A 201 17.36 -6.13 3.67
CA VAL A 201 16.62 -5.55 2.54
C VAL A 201 17.15 -6.09 1.22
N VAL A 202 18.49 -6.18 1.06
CA VAL A 202 19.10 -6.77 -0.14
C VAL A 202 18.77 -8.25 -0.28
N GLN A 203 18.80 -9.01 0.82
CA GLN A 203 18.40 -10.43 0.81
C GLN A 203 16.94 -10.62 0.36
N ALA A 204 16.01 -9.80 0.89
CA ALA A 204 14.60 -9.82 0.48
C ALA A 204 14.42 -9.43 -0.99
N LEU A 205 15.20 -8.43 -1.47
CA LEU A 205 15.22 -8.03 -2.87
C LEU A 205 15.70 -9.16 -3.79
N LEU A 206 16.79 -9.84 -3.42
CA LEU A 206 17.34 -10.97 -4.19
C LEU A 206 16.45 -12.21 -4.18
N ALA A 207 15.58 -12.38 -3.18
CA ALA A 207 14.59 -13.45 -3.13
C ALA A 207 13.51 -13.33 -4.23
N GLY A 208 13.42 -12.17 -4.89
CA GLY A 208 12.48 -11.92 -5.97
C GLY A 208 11.18 -11.24 -5.53
N PRO A 209 10.35 -10.81 -6.50
CA PRO A 209 9.10 -10.12 -6.23
C PRO A 209 8.02 -11.04 -5.65
N ALA A 210 7.05 -10.45 -4.93
CA ALA A 210 5.87 -11.16 -4.46
C ALA A 210 5.05 -11.75 -5.63
N ALA A 211 4.32 -12.84 -5.36
CA ALA A 211 3.61 -13.60 -6.39
C ALA A 211 2.70 -12.76 -7.31
N PRO A 212 1.95 -11.74 -6.83
CA PRO A 212 1.10 -10.93 -7.70
C PRO A 212 1.84 -10.17 -8.79
N ILE A 213 3.10 -9.83 -8.56
CA ILE A 213 3.92 -9.06 -9.52
C ILE A 213 5.18 -9.83 -9.97
N ALA A 214 5.21 -11.14 -9.72
CA ALA A 214 6.29 -12.00 -10.21
C ALA A 214 6.38 -11.98 -11.75
N PRO A 215 7.51 -12.37 -12.34
CA PRO A 215 7.63 -12.47 -13.78
C PRO A 215 6.46 -13.26 -14.41
N PRO A 216 5.89 -12.79 -15.55
CA PRO A 216 6.42 -11.76 -16.45
C PRO A 216 5.95 -10.32 -16.15
N VAL A 217 5.28 -10.05 -15.02
CA VAL A 217 4.75 -8.72 -14.66
C VAL A 217 5.88 -7.73 -14.36
N THR A 218 6.86 -8.17 -13.58
CA THR A 218 8.09 -7.43 -13.29
C THR A 218 9.32 -8.28 -13.59
N THR A 219 10.49 -7.65 -13.56
CA THR A 219 11.78 -8.30 -13.76
C THR A 219 12.81 -7.77 -12.77
N SER A 220 13.81 -8.59 -12.44
CA SER A 220 14.95 -8.22 -11.59
C SER A 220 16.18 -7.91 -12.43
N ALA A 221 16.95 -6.92 -12.01
CA ALA A 221 18.24 -6.61 -12.61
C ALA A 221 19.33 -7.65 -12.26
N PHE A 222 19.09 -8.43 -11.21
CA PHE A 222 20.05 -9.43 -10.74
C PHE A 222 19.92 -10.72 -11.52
N PRO A 223 21.03 -11.31 -12.03
CA PRO A 223 21.03 -12.65 -12.57
C PRO A 223 20.46 -13.67 -11.58
N HIS A 224 19.87 -14.72 -12.12
CA HIS A 224 19.38 -15.81 -11.29
C HIS A 224 20.52 -16.44 -10.47
N GLY A 225 20.29 -16.64 -9.18
CA GLY A 225 21.31 -17.21 -8.28
C GLY A 225 22.29 -16.19 -7.70
N THR A 226 22.14 -14.89 -8.01
CA THR A 226 22.91 -13.84 -7.34
C THR A 226 22.69 -13.90 -5.83
N THR A 227 23.78 -13.84 -5.06
CA THR A 227 23.73 -13.74 -3.60
C THR A 227 24.48 -12.50 -3.12
N VAL A 228 24.17 -12.04 -1.91
CA VAL A 228 24.85 -10.91 -1.28
C VAL A 228 25.88 -11.44 -0.28
N SER A 229 27.15 -11.10 -0.50
CA SER A 229 28.26 -11.47 0.40
C SER A 229 28.31 -10.55 1.61
N SER A 230 28.16 -9.24 1.39
CA SER A 230 28.15 -8.24 2.46
C SER A 230 27.45 -6.94 2.03
N VAL A 231 26.99 -6.17 3.02
CA VAL A 231 26.58 -4.78 2.82
C VAL A 231 27.27 -3.94 3.91
N GLN A 232 28.13 -3.03 3.48
CA GLN A 232 28.87 -2.13 4.37
C GLN A 232 28.39 -0.71 4.17
N VAL A 233 28.13 0.00 5.26
CA VAL A 233 27.72 1.43 5.21
C VAL A 233 28.81 2.26 5.87
N ALA A 234 29.46 3.13 5.10
CA ALA A 234 30.48 4.04 5.56
C ALA A 234 30.27 5.42 4.94
N SER A 235 30.28 6.47 5.78
CA SER A 235 30.11 7.86 5.33
C SER A 235 28.87 8.10 4.44
N GLY A 236 27.77 7.39 4.71
CA GLY A 236 26.53 7.50 3.92
C GLY A 236 26.50 6.69 2.62
N VAL A 237 27.57 5.96 2.31
CA VAL A 237 27.62 5.08 1.13
C VAL A 237 27.38 3.63 1.57
N ALA A 238 26.37 2.98 0.99
CA ALA A 238 26.15 1.55 1.12
C ALA A 238 26.86 0.82 -0.02
N THR A 239 27.93 0.10 0.28
CA THR A 239 28.60 -0.79 -0.66
C THR A 239 28.00 -2.18 -0.54
N VAL A 240 27.35 -2.65 -1.60
CA VAL A 240 26.70 -3.96 -1.68
C VAL A 240 27.61 -4.88 -2.50
N ASP A 241 28.18 -5.88 -1.84
CA ASP A 241 29.03 -6.88 -2.49
C ASP A 241 28.21 -8.11 -2.86
N LEU A 242 28.15 -8.35 -4.18
CA LEU A 242 27.36 -9.40 -4.80
C LEU A 242 28.25 -10.52 -5.34
N ASP A 243 27.76 -11.74 -5.21
CA ASP A 243 28.29 -12.90 -5.93
C ASP A 243 27.27 -13.25 -7.04
N THR A 244 27.67 -13.01 -8.30
CA THR A 244 26.89 -13.30 -9.49
C THR A 244 27.28 -14.63 -10.16
N GLY A 245 28.09 -15.45 -9.49
CA GLY A 245 28.63 -16.68 -10.04
C GLY A 245 29.79 -16.42 -11.01
N SER A 246 29.85 -17.22 -12.07
CA SER A 246 30.96 -17.15 -13.04
C SER A 246 30.83 -16.06 -14.10
N GLU A 247 29.67 -15.44 -14.24
CA GLU A 247 29.41 -14.41 -15.26
C GLU A 247 29.60 -13.01 -14.69
N LEU A 248 30.50 -12.24 -15.25
CA LEU A 248 30.62 -10.82 -14.94
C LEU A 248 29.47 -10.06 -15.62
N PRO A 249 28.68 -9.26 -14.86
CA PRO A 249 27.57 -8.53 -15.43
C PRO A 249 28.08 -7.41 -16.37
N SER A 250 27.31 -7.15 -17.44
CA SER A 250 27.59 -6.02 -18.32
C SER A 250 27.40 -4.67 -17.60
N LEU A 251 27.98 -3.58 -18.11
CA LEU A 251 27.80 -2.24 -17.58
C LEU A 251 26.29 -1.86 -17.45
N THR A 252 25.48 -2.23 -18.45
CA THR A 252 24.04 -2.02 -18.43
C THR A 252 23.38 -2.80 -17.30
N ALA A 253 23.78 -4.04 -17.05
CA ALA A 253 23.25 -4.84 -15.97
C ALA A 253 23.62 -4.23 -14.60
N VAL A 254 24.89 -3.83 -14.42
CA VAL A 254 25.34 -3.17 -13.18
C VAL A 254 24.60 -1.86 -12.94
N THR A 255 24.38 -1.05 -13.99
CA THR A 255 23.60 0.19 -13.91
C THR A 255 22.18 -0.07 -13.40
N ARG A 256 21.51 -1.11 -13.91
CA ARG A 256 20.15 -1.51 -13.46
C ARG A 256 20.16 -2.09 -12.05
N MET A 257 21.15 -2.93 -11.70
CA MET A 257 21.31 -3.45 -10.33
C MET A 257 21.47 -2.30 -9.34
N ARG A 258 22.31 -1.32 -9.68
CA ARG A 258 22.52 -0.13 -8.85
C ARG A 258 21.22 0.64 -8.65
N ALA A 259 20.47 0.93 -9.72
CA ALA A 259 19.20 1.65 -9.62
C ALA A 259 18.18 0.91 -8.76
N GLN A 260 18.06 -0.41 -8.92
CA GLN A 260 17.19 -1.25 -8.12
C GLN A 260 17.57 -1.25 -6.63
N LEU A 261 18.87 -1.24 -6.32
CA LEU A 261 19.38 -1.11 -4.95
C LEU A 261 19.19 0.31 -4.40
N GLU A 262 19.41 1.35 -5.21
CA GLU A 262 19.20 2.75 -4.81
C GLU A 262 17.75 2.98 -4.38
N ASP A 263 16.78 2.58 -5.20
CA ASP A 263 15.35 2.71 -4.85
C ASP A 263 14.98 1.95 -3.57
N SER A 264 15.60 0.80 -3.34
CA SER A 264 15.30 -0.05 -2.18
C SER A 264 16.02 0.39 -0.89
N LEU A 265 17.21 1.01 -0.97
CA LEU A 265 18.07 1.29 0.18
C LEU A 265 18.12 2.77 0.60
N LEU A 266 17.90 3.73 -0.31
CA LEU A 266 17.99 5.16 0.01
C LEU A 266 16.94 5.62 1.02
N ASN A 267 15.87 4.84 1.22
CA ASN A 267 14.87 5.07 2.26
C ASN A 267 15.32 4.62 3.67
N LEU A 268 16.50 4.00 3.79
CA LEU A 268 17.05 3.60 5.08
C LEU A 268 17.89 4.74 5.69
N LYS A 269 17.71 4.95 7.00
CA LYS A 269 18.44 6.01 7.73
C LYS A 269 19.95 5.81 7.60
N GLY A 270 20.63 6.87 7.18
CA GLY A 270 22.10 6.90 7.09
C GLY A 270 22.66 6.45 5.75
N ILE A 271 21.83 6.10 4.77
CA ILE A 271 22.25 5.79 3.39
C ILE A 271 21.88 6.97 2.49
N GLN A 272 22.86 7.50 1.78
CA GLN A 272 22.72 8.62 0.83
C GLN A 272 23.14 8.21 -0.59
N GLN A 273 23.91 7.13 -0.71
CA GLN A 273 24.41 6.62 -1.97
C GLN A 273 24.56 5.10 -1.89
N VAL A 274 24.40 4.44 -3.04
CA VAL A 274 24.62 3.00 -3.18
C VAL A 274 25.74 2.76 -4.18
N GLN A 275 26.63 1.81 -3.86
CA GLN A 275 27.71 1.34 -4.69
C GLN A 275 27.60 -0.19 -4.82
N VAL A 276 27.73 -0.68 -6.05
CA VAL A 276 27.73 -2.11 -6.34
C VAL A 276 29.17 -2.60 -6.39
N SER A 277 29.44 -3.72 -5.75
CA SER A 277 30.68 -4.48 -5.85
C SER A 277 30.33 -5.90 -6.31
N VAL A 278 31.15 -6.49 -7.14
CA VAL A 278 31.02 -7.87 -7.60
C VAL A 278 32.31 -8.62 -7.30
N GLY A 279 32.21 -9.64 -6.46
CA GLY A 279 33.38 -10.41 -6.01
C GLY A 279 34.46 -9.55 -5.35
N GLY A 280 34.07 -8.53 -4.58
CA GLY A 280 34.96 -7.59 -3.91
C GLY A 280 35.50 -6.45 -4.79
N HIS A 281 35.16 -6.39 -6.09
CA HIS A 281 35.57 -5.33 -6.99
C HIS A 281 34.42 -4.33 -7.18
N VAL A 282 34.71 -3.06 -6.91
CA VAL A 282 33.73 -1.97 -7.08
C VAL A 282 33.46 -1.71 -8.54
N GLU A 283 32.20 -1.74 -8.93
CA GLU A 283 31.74 -1.47 -10.27
C GLU A 283 31.36 0.00 -10.46
N HIS A 284 31.96 0.66 -11.43
CA HIS A 284 31.67 2.05 -11.76
C HIS A 284 30.55 2.13 -12.81
N ALA A 285 29.31 2.20 -12.35
CA ALA A 285 28.14 2.33 -13.19
C ALA A 285 27.48 3.71 -13.02
N PRO A 286 26.92 4.30 -14.10
CA PRO A 286 26.14 5.54 -13.99
C PRO A 286 24.86 5.33 -13.17
N THR A 287 24.30 6.42 -12.63
CA THR A 287 22.96 6.44 -12.06
C THR A 287 21.92 6.58 -13.17
N LEU A 288 20.80 5.90 -13.05
CA LEU A 288 19.64 6.18 -13.90
C LEU A 288 18.97 7.47 -13.42
N PRO A 289 18.48 8.32 -14.35
CA PRO A 289 17.73 9.50 -13.94
C PRO A 289 16.44 9.06 -13.24
N PRO A 290 16.02 9.76 -12.17
CA PRO A 290 14.76 9.46 -11.50
C PRO A 290 13.59 9.67 -12.48
N THR A 291 12.63 8.77 -12.46
CA THR A 291 11.38 8.95 -13.19
C THR A 291 10.51 9.97 -12.45
N ALA A 292 10.51 11.21 -12.94
CA ALA A 292 9.70 12.27 -12.35
C ALA A 292 8.22 12.05 -12.69
N ALA A 293 7.38 11.94 -11.67
CA ALA A 293 5.93 12.05 -11.86
C ALA A 293 5.57 13.56 -11.91
N PRO A 294 4.91 14.04 -12.98
CA PRO A 294 4.47 15.43 -13.03
C PRO A 294 3.43 15.67 -11.93
N PRO A 295 3.44 16.87 -11.30
CA PRO A 295 2.37 17.25 -10.38
C PRO A 295 1.04 17.29 -11.14
N LEU A 296 0.00 16.70 -10.55
CA LEU A 296 -1.33 16.65 -11.16
C LEU A 296 -2.30 17.49 -10.31
N SER A 297 -2.92 18.50 -10.96
CA SER A 297 -4.10 19.19 -10.40
C SER A 297 -5.34 18.39 -10.77
N ALA A 298 -6.39 18.42 -9.96
CA ALA A 298 -7.64 17.74 -10.28
C ALA A 298 -8.17 18.16 -11.67
N LEU A 299 -8.45 17.19 -12.54
CA LEU A 299 -9.01 17.42 -13.87
C LEU A 299 -10.52 17.14 -13.82
N VAL A 300 -11.31 18.11 -14.24
CA VAL A 300 -12.77 18.04 -14.15
C VAL A 300 -13.47 18.50 -15.43
N LEU A 301 -14.70 18.03 -15.62
CA LEU A 301 -15.68 18.67 -16.47
C LEU A 301 -16.53 19.61 -15.61
N ARG A 302 -16.62 20.88 -15.98
CA ARG A 302 -17.41 21.90 -15.29
C ARG A 302 -18.16 22.73 -16.31
N LYS A 303 -19.50 22.70 -16.29
CA LYS A 303 -20.36 23.49 -17.19
C LYS A 303 -19.95 23.32 -18.66
N GLY A 304 -19.68 22.09 -19.09
CA GLY A 304 -19.30 21.78 -20.47
C GLY A 304 -17.85 22.12 -20.85
N VAL A 305 -17.00 22.51 -19.89
CA VAL A 305 -15.58 22.81 -20.13
C VAL A 305 -14.72 21.88 -19.31
N VAL A 306 -13.78 21.18 -19.94
CA VAL A 306 -12.76 20.39 -19.26
C VAL A 306 -11.60 21.30 -18.85
N GLY A 307 -11.16 21.19 -17.62
CA GLY A 307 -10.06 21.99 -17.08
C GLY A 307 -9.54 21.47 -15.76
N THR A 308 -8.47 22.05 -15.27
CA THR A 308 -7.85 21.72 -13.98
C THR A 308 -8.33 22.65 -12.88
N ILE A 309 -8.48 22.09 -11.66
CA ILE A 309 -8.79 22.84 -10.44
C ILE A 309 -7.60 22.78 -9.50
N ALA A 310 -7.23 23.95 -8.95
CA ALA A 310 -6.27 24.09 -7.87
C ALA A 310 -6.84 25.10 -6.85
N GLY A 311 -7.32 24.60 -5.70
CA GLY A 311 -8.17 25.38 -4.81
C GLY A 311 -9.44 25.84 -5.53
N SER A 312 -9.78 27.13 -5.51
CA SER A 312 -10.91 27.73 -6.23
C SER A 312 -10.62 28.06 -7.70
N ASP A 313 -9.36 28.00 -8.13
CA ASP A 313 -8.94 28.41 -9.47
C ASP A 313 -9.22 27.31 -10.50
N PHE A 314 -10.05 27.63 -11.52
CA PHE A 314 -10.32 26.76 -12.64
C PHE A 314 -9.57 27.25 -13.90
N LYS A 315 -8.77 26.35 -14.49
CA LYS A 315 -8.03 26.64 -15.74
C LYS A 315 -8.47 25.68 -16.84
N PRO A 316 -9.10 26.18 -17.94
CA PRO A 316 -9.47 25.33 -19.05
C PRO A 316 -8.28 24.60 -19.67
N GLU A 317 -8.46 23.31 -19.94
CA GLU A 317 -7.50 22.50 -20.67
C GLU A 317 -7.60 22.81 -22.17
N ARG A 318 -6.48 23.13 -22.81
CA ARG A 318 -6.46 23.68 -24.18
C ARG A 318 -6.18 22.65 -25.26
N THR A 319 -5.61 21.52 -24.92
CA THR A 319 -5.15 20.51 -25.88
C THR A 319 -6.26 19.52 -26.24
N LEU A 320 -6.83 18.84 -25.25
CA LEU A 320 -7.87 17.83 -25.42
C LEU A 320 -9.22 18.22 -24.85
N GLY A 321 -9.28 19.25 -24.02
CA GLY A 321 -10.45 19.57 -23.21
C GLY A 321 -11.73 19.78 -24.04
N ARG A 322 -11.62 20.44 -25.20
CA ARG A 322 -12.77 20.66 -26.09
C ARG A 322 -13.28 19.35 -26.69
N GLN A 323 -12.36 18.49 -27.14
CA GLN A 323 -12.72 17.20 -27.74
C GLN A 323 -13.35 16.28 -26.67
N ILE A 324 -12.77 16.22 -25.47
CA ILE A 324 -13.34 15.45 -24.35
C ILE A 324 -14.74 15.97 -24.01
N ALA A 325 -14.90 17.30 -23.84
CA ALA A 325 -16.21 17.89 -23.51
C ALA A 325 -17.28 17.61 -24.58
N ALA A 326 -16.89 17.58 -25.88
CA ALA A 326 -17.79 17.31 -26.98
C ALA A 326 -18.37 15.90 -27.01
N THR A 327 -17.75 14.93 -26.34
CA THR A 327 -18.25 13.53 -26.22
C THR A 327 -19.39 13.39 -25.21
N GLY A 328 -19.61 14.37 -24.33
CA GLY A 328 -20.53 14.25 -23.20
C GLY A 328 -20.10 13.20 -22.20
N PRO A 329 -18.87 13.28 -21.67
CA PRO A 329 -18.30 12.23 -20.83
C PRO A 329 -19.02 12.13 -19.48
N GLN A 330 -19.16 10.90 -19.00
CA GLN A 330 -19.74 10.55 -17.70
C GLN A 330 -18.68 10.12 -16.67
N GLY A 331 -17.45 9.82 -17.13
CA GLY A 331 -16.30 9.41 -16.37
C GLY A 331 -15.16 8.98 -17.28
N GLY A 332 -14.01 8.59 -16.69
CA GLY A 332 -12.90 8.01 -17.43
C GLY A 332 -11.53 8.51 -17.02
N THR A 333 -10.52 8.13 -17.80
CA THR A 333 -9.10 8.39 -17.55
C THR A 333 -8.50 9.27 -18.64
N VAL A 334 -7.73 10.27 -18.24
CA VAL A 334 -7.09 11.24 -19.16
C VAL A 334 -5.58 11.27 -18.93
N SER A 335 -4.82 11.15 -20.01
CA SER A 335 -3.36 11.36 -20.04
C SER A 335 -3.04 12.60 -20.87
N LEU A 336 -2.95 13.75 -20.22
CA LEU A 336 -2.63 15.02 -20.89
C LEU A 336 -1.22 15.01 -21.49
N SER A 337 -0.26 14.40 -20.79
CA SER A 337 1.13 14.29 -21.23
C SER A 337 1.28 13.51 -22.54
N ARG A 338 0.35 12.61 -22.84
CA ARG A 338 0.34 11.78 -24.05
C ARG A 338 -0.67 12.28 -25.10
N GLY A 339 -1.47 13.28 -24.76
CA GLY A 339 -2.52 13.78 -25.65
C GLY A 339 -3.64 12.76 -25.93
N PHE A 340 -4.06 12.00 -24.89
CA PHE A 340 -4.93 10.84 -25.03
C PHE A 340 -5.91 10.75 -23.86
N ALA A 341 -7.18 10.41 -24.12
CA ALA A 341 -8.17 10.13 -23.09
C ALA A 341 -9.05 8.94 -23.48
N ALA A 342 -9.52 8.20 -22.48
CA ALA A 342 -10.58 7.21 -22.62
C ALA A 342 -11.72 7.60 -21.69
N VAL A 343 -12.90 7.81 -22.25
CA VAL A 343 -14.06 8.29 -21.53
C VAL A 343 -15.28 7.42 -21.77
N ARG A 344 -16.09 7.26 -20.73
CA ARG A 344 -17.41 6.63 -20.86
C ARG A 344 -18.42 7.69 -21.29
N THR A 345 -19.21 7.36 -22.31
CA THR A 345 -20.23 8.21 -22.90
C THR A 345 -21.53 7.41 -23.07
N PRO A 346 -22.65 8.05 -23.42
CA PRO A 346 -23.87 7.30 -23.77
C PRO A 346 -23.69 6.31 -24.93
N SER A 347 -22.70 6.51 -25.80
CA SER A 347 -22.38 5.65 -26.95
C SER A 347 -21.47 4.47 -26.60
N GLY A 348 -20.92 4.43 -25.40
CA GLY A 348 -19.94 3.43 -24.94
C GLY A 348 -18.63 4.07 -24.51
N ILE A 349 -17.52 3.35 -24.68
CA ILE A 349 -16.19 3.90 -24.40
C ILE A 349 -15.63 4.56 -25.66
N GLU A 350 -15.25 5.82 -25.50
CA GLU A 350 -14.63 6.61 -26.56
C GLU A 350 -13.17 6.93 -26.22
N VAL A 351 -12.31 6.76 -27.21
CA VAL A 351 -10.93 7.21 -27.17
C VAL A 351 -10.83 8.56 -27.88
N VAL A 352 -10.28 9.55 -27.18
CA VAL A 352 -10.13 10.93 -27.63
C VAL A 352 -8.65 11.25 -27.77
N THR A 353 -8.27 11.76 -28.93
CA THR A 353 -6.93 12.30 -29.24
C THR A 353 -7.08 13.72 -29.80
N ALA A 354 -5.96 14.44 -29.98
CA ALA A 354 -6.01 15.80 -30.58
C ALA A 354 -6.63 15.83 -31.98
N GLY A 355 -6.59 14.73 -32.73
CA GLY A 355 -7.06 14.68 -34.14
C GLY A 355 -8.30 13.81 -34.37
N ALA A 356 -8.74 13.01 -33.41
CA ALA A 356 -9.85 12.07 -33.62
C ALA A 356 -10.52 11.66 -32.31
N THR A 357 -11.80 11.37 -32.42
CA THR A 357 -12.60 10.70 -31.41
C THR A 357 -13.19 9.42 -32.01
N ARG A 358 -13.10 8.31 -31.30
CA ARG A 358 -13.56 7.00 -31.78
C ARG A 358 -14.22 6.22 -30.66
N VAL A 359 -15.40 5.66 -30.92
CA VAL A 359 -16.01 4.61 -30.08
C VAL A 359 -15.18 3.34 -30.24
N VAL A 360 -14.66 2.79 -29.14
CA VAL A 360 -13.81 1.60 -29.13
C VAL A 360 -14.50 0.40 -28.49
N ASP A 361 -15.53 0.64 -27.68
CA ASP A 361 -16.36 -0.41 -27.09
C ASP A 361 -17.79 0.12 -26.90
N SER A 362 -18.77 -0.52 -27.52
CA SER A 362 -20.18 -0.16 -27.46
C SER A 362 -21.06 -1.18 -26.75
N ARG A 363 -20.43 -2.11 -25.98
CA ARG A 363 -21.20 -3.08 -25.19
C ARG A 363 -22.04 -2.36 -24.14
N PRO A 364 -23.22 -2.88 -23.80
CA PRO A 364 -24.08 -2.28 -22.78
C PRO A 364 -23.47 -2.44 -21.39
N GLY A 365 -23.76 -1.49 -20.49
CA GLY A 365 -23.39 -1.56 -19.08
C GLY A 365 -21.90 -1.43 -18.78
N LEU A 366 -21.13 -0.80 -19.68
CA LEU A 366 -19.70 -0.54 -19.43
C LEU A 366 -19.51 0.41 -18.26
N ILE A 367 -18.57 0.09 -17.37
CA ILE A 367 -18.09 1.00 -16.32
C ILE A 367 -17.04 1.97 -16.89
N ASP A 368 -16.54 2.88 -16.06
CA ASP A 368 -15.50 3.83 -16.47
C ASP A 368 -14.24 3.10 -16.94
N PRO A 369 -13.69 3.48 -18.10
CA PRO A 369 -12.49 2.87 -18.64
C PRO A 369 -11.25 3.36 -17.92
N THR A 370 -10.19 2.53 -17.93
CA THR A 370 -8.87 2.94 -17.46
C THR A 370 -7.83 2.88 -18.58
N LEU A 371 -6.82 3.74 -18.48
CA LEU A 371 -5.66 3.78 -19.36
C LEU A 371 -4.43 3.28 -18.64
N ASP A 372 -3.55 2.57 -19.35
CA ASP A 372 -2.21 2.29 -18.86
C ASP A 372 -1.15 3.22 -19.47
N ASP A 373 0.09 3.09 -19.00
CA ASP A 373 1.25 3.85 -19.50
C ASP A 373 1.66 3.49 -20.93
N ARG A 374 1.12 2.41 -21.49
CA ARG A 374 1.43 1.91 -22.84
C ARG A 374 0.38 2.34 -23.88
N GLY A 375 -0.66 3.05 -23.44
CA GLY A 375 -1.74 3.53 -24.29
C GLY A 375 -2.83 2.51 -24.58
N TRP A 376 -2.93 1.47 -23.75
CA TRP A 376 -4.05 0.55 -23.77
C TRP A 376 -5.21 1.07 -22.92
N THR A 377 -6.40 1.08 -23.50
CA THR A 377 -7.66 1.36 -22.83
C THR A 377 -8.31 0.05 -22.44
N TYR A 378 -8.59 -0.14 -21.15
CA TYR A 378 -9.30 -1.32 -20.65
C TYR A 378 -10.76 -0.98 -20.42
N SER A 379 -11.63 -1.91 -20.79
CA SER A 379 -13.07 -1.83 -20.61
C SER A 379 -13.69 -3.14 -20.20
N VAL A 380 -14.71 -3.09 -19.34
CA VAL A 380 -15.47 -4.25 -18.87
C VAL A 380 -16.91 -3.83 -18.60
N PRO A 381 -17.91 -4.68 -18.96
CA PRO A 381 -19.28 -4.46 -18.53
C PRO A 381 -19.44 -4.75 -17.04
N GLN A 382 -20.23 -3.96 -16.34
CA GLN A 382 -20.49 -4.12 -14.91
C GLN A 382 -21.00 -5.54 -14.57
N ALA A 383 -21.97 -6.05 -15.31
CA ALA A 383 -22.65 -7.33 -15.05
C ALA A 383 -21.98 -8.54 -15.74
N ASP A 384 -20.85 -8.34 -16.43
CA ASP A 384 -20.10 -9.43 -17.08
C ASP A 384 -18.62 -9.36 -16.68
N PRO A 385 -18.28 -9.77 -15.43
CA PRO A 385 -16.97 -9.56 -14.82
C PRO A 385 -15.81 -10.30 -15.51
N ASN A 386 -16.08 -11.25 -16.40
CA ASN A 386 -15.06 -11.99 -17.13
C ASN A 386 -14.84 -11.49 -18.57
N SER A 387 -15.60 -10.48 -19.02
CA SER A 387 -15.59 -9.99 -20.41
C SER A 387 -14.73 -8.73 -20.58
N TRP A 388 -13.43 -8.88 -20.36
CA TRP A 388 -12.49 -7.76 -20.43
C TRP A 388 -11.94 -7.56 -21.83
N ARG A 389 -11.83 -6.30 -22.24
CA ARG A 389 -11.16 -5.89 -23.48
C ARG A 389 -10.08 -4.87 -23.20
N ALA A 390 -9.02 -4.92 -23.98
CA ALA A 390 -8.05 -3.85 -24.09
C ALA A 390 -7.97 -3.38 -25.53
N VAL A 391 -7.92 -2.07 -25.73
CA VAL A 391 -7.88 -1.44 -27.04
C VAL A 391 -6.71 -0.47 -27.10
N ASP A 392 -5.86 -0.57 -28.12
CA ASP A 392 -4.77 0.39 -28.35
C ASP A 392 -5.25 1.66 -29.05
N ALA A 393 -4.37 2.67 -29.14
CA ALA A 393 -4.68 3.94 -29.78
C ALA A 393 -5.02 3.81 -31.28
N ARG A 394 -4.66 2.69 -31.93
CA ARG A 394 -4.97 2.40 -33.35
C ARG A 394 -6.31 1.71 -33.52
N GLY A 395 -6.92 1.27 -32.41
CA GLY A 395 -8.19 0.54 -32.39
C GLY A 395 -8.03 -0.98 -32.51
N HIS A 396 -6.84 -1.52 -32.28
CA HIS A 396 -6.63 -2.96 -32.17
C HIS A 396 -7.20 -3.46 -30.85
N VAL A 397 -8.15 -4.38 -30.90
CA VAL A 397 -8.89 -4.92 -29.76
C VAL A 397 -8.34 -6.31 -29.40
N VAL A 398 -8.04 -6.51 -28.13
CA VAL A 398 -7.69 -7.83 -27.61
C VAL A 398 -8.58 -8.17 -26.41
N SER A 399 -8.87 -9.46 -26.22
CA SER A 399 -9.50 -9.95 -25.00
C SER A 399 -8.42 -10.15 -23.93
N VAL A 400 -8.69 -9.69 -22.72
CA VAL A 400 -7.81 -9.91 -21.56
C VAL A 400 -8.38 -11.07 -20.75
N ALA A 401 -7.62 -12.13 -20.58
CA ALA A 401 -8.06 -13.28 -19.82
C ALA A 401 -8.09 -12.94 -18.32
N VAL A 402 -9.27 -13.02 -17.73
CA VAL A 402 -9.49 -12.80 -16.30
C VAL A 402 -10.41 -13.91 -15.81
N THR A 403 -10.11 -14.48 -14.64
CA THR A 403 -10.97 -15.45 -13.99
C THR A 403 -11.41 -14.90 -12.65
N MET A 404 -12.65 -14.47 -12.56
CA MET A 404 -13.27 -13.94 -11.36
C MET A 404 -14.36 -14.90 -10.89
N GLN A 405 -13.98 -15.78 -9.94
CA GLN A 405 -14.95 -16.66 -9.28
C GLN A 405 -15.74 -15.86 -8.26
N ASP A 406 -17.03 -16.17 -8.13
CA ASP A 406 -17.96 -15.55 -7.15
C ASP A 406 -18.16 -14.03 -7.31
N VAL A 407 -17.62 -13.38 -8.35
CA VAL A 407 -17.85 -11.96 -8.63
C VAL A 407 -19.16 -11.81 -9.42
N THR A 408 -20.07 -11.01 -8.89
CA THR A 408 -21.39 -10.73 -9.51
C THR A 408 -21.38 -9.45 -10.34
N SER A 409 -20.56 -8.46 -9.97
CA SER A 409 -20.41 -7.23 -10.73
C SER A 409 -19.07 -6.54 -10.49
N ILE A 410 -18.59 -5.81 -11.49
CA ILE A 410 -17.43 -4.92 -11.37
C ILE A 410 -17.92 -3.50 -11.07
N ILE A 411 -17.32 -2.86 -10.06
CA ILE A 411 -17.66 -1.50 -9.65
C ILE A 411 -16.67 -0.51 -10.26
N ALA A 412 -15.36 -0.75 -10.09
CA ALA A 412 -14.30 0.09 -10.62
C ALA A 412 -13.09 -0.72 -11.05
N ILE A 413 -12.37 -0.21 -12.05
CA ILE A 413 -11.07 -0.72 -12.48
C ILE A 413 -10.12 0.45 -12.69
N GLU A 414 -8.86 0.27 -12.27
CA GLU A 414 -7.85 1.31 -12.52
C GLU A 414 -6.47 0.68 -12.72
N ALA A 415 -5.85 0.87 -13.90
CA ALA A 415 -4.47 0.45 -14.16
C ALA A 415 -3.52 1.30 -13.30
N SER A 416 -2.42 0.74 -12.82
CA SER A 416 -1.37 1.54 -12.18
C SER A 416 -0.68 2.44 -13.21
N ARG A 417 -0.08 3.53 -12.72
CA ARG A 417 0.60 4.50 -13.60
C ARG A 417 1.80 3.88 -14.34
N ASP A 418 2.44 2.89 -13.73
CA ASP A 418 3.53 2.10 -14.34
C ASP A 418 3.01 1.06 -15.36
N GLY A 419 1.70 0.89 -15.48
CA GLY A 419 1.06 -0.06 -16.40
C GLY A 419 1.32 -1.53 -16.10
N THR A 420 1.77 -1.87 -14.89
CA THR A 420 2.07 -3.26 -14.51
C THR A 420 0.96 -3.94 -13.73
N ARG A 421 0.07 -3.16 -13.10
CA ARG A 421 -0.96 -3.68 -12.18
C ARG A 421 -2.33 -3.09 -12.48
N MET A 422 -3.36 -3.83 -12.11
CA MET A 422 -4.77 -3.46 -12.22
C MET A 422 -5.42 -3.52 -10.84
N LEU A 423 -5.92 -2.39 -10.36
CA LEU A 423 -6.85 -2.33 -9.22
C LEU A 423 -8.23 -2.72 -9.71
N VAL A 424 -8.91 -3.57 -8.96
CA VAL A 424 -10.28 -4.01 -9.23
C VAL A 424 -11.10 -3.89 -7.96
N LEU A 425 -12.24 -3.24 -8.05
CA LEU A 425 -13.28 -3.21 -7.03
C LEU A 425 -14.51 -3.91 -7.58
N ALA A 426 -15.05 -4.87 -6.84
CA ALA A 426 -16.12 -5.73 -7.31
C ALA A 426 -17.09 -6.12 -6.18
N SER A 427 -18.27 -6.61 -6.55
CA SER A 427 -19.24 -7.20 -5.63
C SER A 427 -19.28 -8.70 -5.76
N THR A 428 -19.54 -9.38 -4.64
CA THR A 428 -19.83 -10.80 -4.55
C THR A 428 -21.12 -11.02 -3.74
N ASP A 429 -21.63 -12.24 -3.70
CA ASP A 429 -22.77 -12.60 -2.84
C ASP A 429 -22.46 -12.44 -1.33
N ARG A 430 -21.17 -12.32 -0.96
CA ARG A 430 -20.72 -12.17 0.44
C ARG A 430 -20.34 -10.75 0.81
N GLY A 431 -20.48 -9.80 -0.11
CA GLY A 431 -20.10 -8.40 0.05
C GLY A 431 -19.06 -7.94 -0.98
N PRO A 432 -18.60 -6.69 -0.86
CA PRO A 432 -17.60 -6.14 -1.75
C PRO A 432 -16.23 -6.77 -1.54
N ILE A 433 -15.44 -6.79 -2.61
CA ILE A 433 -14.02 -7.18 -2.60
C ILE A 433 -13.22 -6.16 -3.40
N ALA A 434 -11.99 -5.92 -2.98
CA ALA A 434 -11.03 -5.18 -3.77
C ALA A 434 -9.69 -5.93 -3.81
N PHE A 435 -9.01 -5.86 -4.94
CA PHE A 435 -7.70 -6.49 -5.09
C PHE A 435 -6.87 -5.81 -6.18
N VAL A 436 -5.57 -6.06 -6.15
CA VAL A 436 -4.63 -5.63 -7.19
C VAL A 436 -3.93 -6.83 -7.79
N ALA A 437 -4.14 -7.04 -9.09
CA ALA A 437 -3.51 -8.10 -9.87
C ALA A 437 -2.46 -7.54 -10.84
N GLY A 438 -1.47 -8.33 -11.19
CA GLY A 438 -0.49 -7.99 -12.23
C GLY A 438 -1.10 -8.08 -13.63
N ILE A 439 -0.69 -7.20 -14.53
CA ILE A 439 -1.06 -7.24 -15.95
C ILE A 439 0.00 -8.04 -16.71
N VAL A 440 -0.37 -9.25 -17.12
CA VAL A 440 0.47 -10.13 -17.92
C VAL A 440 0.43 -9.67 -19.38
N ARG A 441 1.59 -9.55 -20.00
CA ARG A 441 1.74 -9.09 -21.39
C ARG A 441 2.64 -10.04 -22.18
N ASP A 442 2.47 -10.01 -23.50
CA ASP A 442 3.44 -10.64 -24.39
C ASP A 442 4.72 -9.78 -24.54
N THR A 443 5.66 -10.30 -25.29
CA THR A 443 6.95 -9.63 -25.58
C THR A 443 6.79 -8.32 -26.37
N SER A 444 5.65 -8.12 -27.04
CA SER A 444 5.32 -6.89 -27.78
C SER A 444 4.64 -5.86 -26.87
N GLY A 445 4.28 -6.24 -25.65
CA GLY A 445 3.59 -5.39 -24.68
C GLY A 445 2.06 -5.42 -24.77
N VAL A 446 1.50 -6.35 -25.55
CA VAL A 446 0.05 -6.57 -25.65
C VAL A 446 -0.45 -7.21 -24.36
N PRO A 447 -1.50 -6.67 -23.70
CA PRO A 447 -2.07 -7.28 -22.51
C PRO A 447 -2.78 -8.59 -22.85
N LEU A 448 -2.47 -9.66 -22.12
CA LEU A 448 -3.00 -11.00 -22.33
C LEU A 448 -3.95 -11.42 -21.20
N ALA A 449 -3.58 -11.13 -19.95
CA ALA A 449 -4.30 -11.62 -18.78
C ALA A 449 -4.02 -10.75 -17.54
N LEU A 450 -4.82 -10.91 -16.49
CA LEU A 450 -4.45 -10.57 -15.13
C LEU A 450 -3.88 -11.80 -14.42
N THR A 451 -2.95 -11.60 -13.47
CA THR A 451 -2.42 -12.70 -12.64
C THR A 451 -3.52 -13.28 -11.76
N SER A 452 -3.48 -14.60 -11.54
CA SER A 452 -4.39 -15.27 -10.59
C SER A 452 -4.05 -14.97 -9.12
N GLN A 453 -2.80 -14.67 -8.83
CA GLN A 453 -2.36 -14.19 -7.52
C GLN A 453 -2.52 -12.66 -7.49
N HIS A 454 -3.03 -12.14 -6.39
CA HIS A 454 -3.31 -10.71 -6.24
C HIS A 454 -3.00 -10.25 -4.80
N TYR A 455 -2.85 -8.95 -4.62
CA TYR A 455 -2.87 -8.34 -3.31
C TYR A 455 -4.31 -8.07 -2.92
N ASP A 456 -4.76 -8.63 -1.80
CA ASP A 456 -6.06 -8.30 -1.23
C ASP A 456 -6.01 -6.87 -0.68
N VAL A 457 -7.08 -6.12 -0.94
CA VAL A 457 -7.33 -4.80 -0.39
C VAL A 457 -8.54 -4.90 0.54
N ASP A 458 -8.39 -4.42 1.75
CA ASP A 458 -9.43 -4.55 2.77
C ASP A 458 -10.64 -3.68 2.44
N VAL A 459 -11.80 -4.33 2.35
CA VAL A 459 -13.11 -3.68 2.23
C VAL A 459 -14.06 -4.41 3.18
N PRO A 460 -14.62 -3.72 4.17
CA PRO A 460 -15.52 -4.37 5.12
C PRO A 460 -16.75 -4.98 4.41
N ALA A 461 -17.03 -6.26 4.66
CA ALA A 461 -18.11 -7.00 3.99
C ALA A 461 -19.51 -6.41 4.22
N SER A 462 -19.70 -5.66 5.32
CA SER A 462 -20.97 -5.00 5.68
C SER A 462 -21.20 -3.65 4.98
N THR A 463 -20.27 -3.22 4.10
CA THR A 463 -20.35 -1.93 3.41
C THR A 463 -20.85 -2.09 1.97
N THR A 464 -21.30 -0.98 1.37
CA THR A 464 -21.50 -0.84 -0.07
C THR A 464 -20.29 -0.14 -0.66
N ALA A 465 -19.52 -0.84 -1.48
CA ALA A 465 -18.38 -0.23 -2.17
C ALA A 465 -18.87 0.71 -3.28
N LEU A 466 -18.26 1.88 -3.40
CA LEU A 466 -18.64 2.93 -4.32
C LEU A 466 -17.58 3.18 -5.40
N ASP A 467 -16.30 3.32 -5.01
CA ASP A 467 -15.21 3.59 -5.94
C ASP A 467 -13.85 3.19 -5.34
N ALA A 468 -12.82 3.06 -6.19
CA ALA A 468 -11.45 2.80 -5.76
C ALA A 468 -10.44 3.41 -6.73
N THR A 469 -9.30 3.90 -6.20
CA THR A 469 -8.28 4.59 -6.99
C THR A 469 -6.86 4.33 -6.46
N TRP A 470 -5.86 4.52 -7.31
CA TRP A 470 -4.46 4.60 -6.89
C TRP A 470 -4.18 5.93 -6.22
N VAL A 471 -3.50 5.91 -5.06
CA VAL A 471 -3.26 7.10 -4.24
C VAL A 471 -2.00 7.85 -4.67
N ASP A 472 -0.95 7.12 -5.09
CA ASP A 472 0.37 7.70 -5.33
C ASP A 472 0.94 7.34 -6.70
N ALA A 473 1.92 8.13 -7.14
CA ALA A 473 2.54 7.99 -8.45
C ALA A 473 3.32 6.68 -8.62
N ALA A 474 3.83 6.10 -7.54
CA ALA A 474 4.56 4.85 -7.57
C ALA A 474 3.62 3.63 -7.68
N GLY A 475 2.30 3.84 -7.48
CA GLY A 475 1.33 2.76 -7.42
C GLY A 475 1.60 1.83 -6.23
N SER A 476 2.02 2.38 -5.09
CA SER A 476 2.27 1.61 -3.89
C SER A 476 1.04 1.48 -3.00
N SER A 477 0.08 2.40 -3.15
CA SER A 477 -1.09 2.50 -2.29
C SER A 477 -2.37 2.69 -3.10
N VAL A 478 -3.45 2.13 -2.60
CA VAL A 478 -4.80 2.28 -3.15
C VAL A 478 -5.74 2.86 -2.09
N ALA A 479 -6.79 3.53 -2.53
CA ALA A 479 -7.87 4.00 -1.69
C ALA A 479 -9.18 3.38 -2.15
N VAL A 480 -10.04 3.02 -1.20
CA VAL A 480 -11.39 2.51 -1.43
C VAL A 480 -12.39 3.41 -0.73
N LEU A 481 -13.41 3.81 -1.45
CA LEU A 481 -14.58 4.53 -0.95
C LEU A 481 -15.70 3.51 -0.73
N ALA A 482 -16.14 3.37 0.51
CA ALA A 482 -17.22 2.46 0.87
C ALA A 482 -18.18 3.11 1.85
N GLN A 483 -19.47 2.82 1.70
CA GLN A 483 -20.55 3.36 2.53
C GLN A 483 -21.00 2.34 3.55
N ASP A 484 -21.13 2.77 4.81
CA ASP A 484 -21.80 2.05 5.88
C ASP A 484 -23.03 2.83 6.40
N ASP A 485 -23.67 2.34 7.45
CA ASP A 485 -24.85 2.96 8.07
C ASP A 485 -24.56 4.36 8.67
N THR A 486 -23.29 4.74 8.79
CA THR A 486 -22.84 6.00 9.42
C THR A 486 -22.26 7.01 8.42
N GLY A 487 -22.11 6.63 7.16
CA GLY A 487 -21.61 7.49 6.06
C GLY A 487 -20.57 6.80 5.18
N ASP A 488 -19.90 7.59 4.35
CA ASP A 488 -18.91 7.10 3.40
C ASP A 488 -17.52 7.16 4.05
N ASP A 489 -16.86 6.02 4.22
CA ASP A 489 -15.49 5.94 4.72
C ASP A 489 -14.50 5.78 3.57
N VAL A 490 -13.34 6.43 3.71
CA VAL A 490 -12.23 6.27 2.77
C VAL A 490 -11.10 5.54 3.48
N THR A 491 -10.83 4.32 3.03
CA THR A 491 -9.72 3.51 3.53
C THR A 491 -8.58 3.52 2.53
N VAL A 492 -7.37 3.77 3.01
CA VAL A 492 -6.13 3.69 2.23
C VAL A 492 -5.31 2.51 2.69
N GLN A 493 -4.77 1.75 1.75
CA GLN A 493 -3.91 0.60 2.03
C GLN A 493 -2.72 0.57 1.09
N GLN A 494 -1.51 0.42 1.66
CA GLN A 494 -0.35 0.03 0.86
C GLN A 494 -0.49 -1.43 0.43
N LEU A 495 -0.11 -1.75 -0.80
CA LEU A 495 -0.14 -3.14 -1.29
C LEU A 495 0.79 -4.02 -0.45
N GLY A 496 0.24 -5.08 0.13
CA GLY A 496 0.96 -5.88 1.12
C GLY A 496 1.12 -5.21 2.49
N GLY A 497 0.27 -4.22 2.82
CA GLY A 497 0.28 -3.49 4.08
C GLY A 497 -1.06 -3.50 4.80
N LEU A 498 -1.11 -2.79 5.92
CA LEU A 498 -2.31 -2.64 6.73
C LEU A 498 -3.20 -1.51 6.21
N PRO A 499 -4.54 -1.66 6.28
CA PRO A 499 -5.48 -0.59 5.95
C PRO A 499 -5.46 0.53 7.01
N SER A 500 -5.80 1.74 6.59
CA SER A 500 -5.94 2.91 7.45
C SER A 500 -7.07 3.80 6.94
N SER A 501 -8.05 4.12 7.78
CA SER A 501 -9.07 5.12 7.43
C SER A 501 -8.45 6.52 7.38
N VAL A 502 -8.79 7.28 6.36
CA VAL A 502 -8.36 8.68 6.16
C VAL A 502 -9.53 9.65 6.31
N GLY A 503 -10.56 9.22 7.02
CA GLY A 503 -11.72 10.02 7.38
C GLY A 503 -12.96 9.75 6.54
N ARG A 504 -14.05 10.39 6.93
CA ARG A 504 -15.38 10.16 6.37
C ARG A 504 -15.84 11.32 5.50
N LEU A 505 -16.62 10.99 4.52
CA LEU A 505 -17.34 11.90 3.62
C LEU A 505 -18.85 11.72 3.79
N SER A 506 -19.60 12.57 3.14
CA SER A 506 -21.04 12.41 3.01
C SER A 506 -21.43 12.49 1.54
N MET A 507 -22.11 11.45 1.06
CA MET A 507 -22.64 11.37 -0.32
C MET A 507 -21.55 11.50 -1.39
N ALA A 508 -20.40 10.86 -1.21
CA ALA A 508 -19.36 10.75 -2.22
C ALA A 508 -19.73 9.69 -3.27
N ASP A 509 -19.38 9.93 -4.53
CA ASP A 509 -19.64 9.01 -5.64
C ASP A 509 -18.42 8.68 -6.49
N THR A 510 -17.35 9.47 -6.39
CA THR A 510 -16.12 9.27 -7.17
C THR A 510 -14.91 9.61 -6.33
N LEU A 511 -13.87 8.79 -6.43
CA LEU A 511 -12.60 8.97 -5.75
C LEU A 511 -11.46 8.99 -6.77
N VAL A 512 -10.58 9.98 -6.72
CA VAL A 512 -9.46 10.12 -7.64
C VAL A 512 -8.18 10.45 -6.88
N GLY A 513 -7.17 9.63 -7.07
CA GLY A 513 -5.81 9.89 -6.60
C GLY A 513 -4.95 10.59 -7.64
N ALA A 514 -3.80 11.08 -7.20
CA ALA A 514 -2.85 11.74 -8.10
C ALA A 514 -1.41 11.30 -7.82
N THR A 515 -0.62 12.11 -7.10
CA THR A 515 0.82 11.82 -6.88
C THR A 515 1.13 11.43 -5.46
N SER A 516 0.24 11.72 -4.53
CA SER A 516 0.39 11.41 -3.11
C SER A 516 -0.96 11.45 -2.39
N LEU A 517 -1.00 10.98 -1.14
CA LEU A 517 -2.22 10.96 -0.32
C LEU A 517 -2.90 12.34 -0.19
N LYS A 518 -2.12 13.42 -0.08
CA LYS A 518 -2.67 14.79 0.00
C LYS A 518 -3.36 15.26 -1.28
N ASP A 519 -3.12 14.57 -2.39
CA ASP A 519 -3.73 14.89 -3.68
C ASP A 519 -4.99 14.05 -3.94
N LEU A 520 -5.43 13.25 -2.96
CA LEU A 520 -6.67 12.48 -3.03
C LEU A 520 -7.87 13.43 -3.03
N ARG A 521 -8.77 13.22 -3.96
CA ARG A 521 -9.98 14.01 -4.18
C ARG A 521 -11.20 13.11 -4.27
N ALA A 522 -12.32 13.59 -3.77
CA ALA A 522 -13.60 12.94 -3.98
C ALA A 522 -14.60 13.92 -4.60
N ARG A 523 -15.44 13.43 -5.47
CA ARG A 523 -16.61 14.14 -5.94
C ARG A 523 -17.83 13.70 -5.13
N LEU A 524 -18.63 14.67 -4.71
CA LEU A 524 -19.89 14.43 -4.00
C LEU A 524 -21.06 14.44 -4.99
N GLN A 525 -22.16 13.79 -4.64
CA GLN A 525 -23.37 13.72 -5.49
C GLN A 525 -23.96 15.10 -5.87
N ASN A 526 -23.73 16.13 -5.03
CA ASN A 526 -24.10 17.51 -5.35
C ASN A 526 -23.12 18.21 -6.30
N GLY A 527 -22.09 17.51 -6.77
CA GLY A 527 -21.03 18.01 -7.65
C GLY A 527 -19.85 18.67 -6.94
N SER A 528 -19.92 18.94 -5.63
CA SER A 528 -18.79 19.52 -4.91
C SER A 528 -17.58 18.60 -4.91
N ILE A 529 -16.38 19.19 -4.93
CA ILE A 529 -15.11 18.44 -4.81
C ILE A 529 -14.62 18.54 -3.36
N ALA A 530 -14.34 17.41 -2.77
CA ALA A 530 -13.71 17.28 -1.47
C ALA A 530 -12.20 17.02 -1.63
N GLU A 531 -11.40 17.70 -0.84
CA GLU A 531 -9.95 17.57 -0.80
C GLU A 531 -9.50 17.06 0.56
N LEU A 532 -8.56 16.11 0.57
CA LEU A 532 -8.00 15.56 1.80
C LEU A 532 -6.88 16.46 2.32
N SER A 533 -7.00 16.91 3.58
CA SER A 533 -5.95 17.67 4.28
C SER A 533 -5.65 16.98 5.62
N GLY A 534 -4.53 16.26 5.68
CA GLY A 534 -4.23 15.37 6.80
C GLY A 534 -5.21 14.20 6.85
N ALA A 535 -6.05 14.13 7.88
CA ALA A 535 -7.12 13.14 8.02
C ALA A 535 -8.53 13.78 7.95
N VAL A 536 -8.63 14.98 7.42
CA VAL A 536 -9.90 15.75 7.35
C VAL A 536 -10.21 16.07 5.90
N TRP A 537 -11.43 15.79 5.50
CA TRP A 537 -11.96 16.18 4.21
C TRP A 537 -12.58 17.57 4.30
N SER A 538 -12.19 18.44 3.37
CA SER A 538 -12.73 19.78 3.24
C SER A 538 -13.38 19.97 1.86
N THR A 539 -14.51 20.66 1.81
CA THR A 539 -15.22 20.97 0.56
C THR A 539 -15.32 22.47 0.39
N ASP A 540 -15.06 22.95 -0.83
CA ASP A 540 -15.40 24.31 -1.24
C ASP A 540 -16.68 24.26 -2.10
N PRO A 541 -17.82 24.77 -1.60
CA PRO A 541 -19.08 24.75 -2.36
C PRO A 541 -19.03 25.55 -3.66
N SER A 542 -18.07 26.47 -3.82
CA SER A 542 -17.88 27.23 -5.06
C SER A 542 -17.22 26.39 -6.16
N VAL A 543 -16.62 25.26 -5.79
CA VAL A 543 -15.94 24.32 -6.69
C VAL A 543 -16.83 23.11 -6.90
N ALA A 544 -17.57 23.11 -8.01
CA ALA A 544 -18.42 21.99 -8.41
C ALA A 544 -18.00 21.49 -9.78
N ALA A 545 -18.09 20.17 -10.00
CA ALA A 545 -17.77 19.49 -11.24
C ALA A 545 -18.86 18.49 -11.63
N ASP A 546 -19.13 18.41 -12.92
CA ASP A 546 -20.03 17.40 -13.48
C ASP A 546 -19.35 16.02 -13.50
N VAL A 547 -18.04 15.99 -13.81
CA VAL A 547 -17.19 14.80 -13.81
C VAL A 547 -15.83 15.13 -13.20
N LEU A 548 -15.28 14.19 -12.42
CA LEU A 548 -13.91 14.18 -11.93
C LEU A 548 -13.16 13.04 -12.66
N PHE A 549 -12.05 13.36 -13.33
CA PHE A 549 -11.32 12.41 -14.17
C PHE A 549 -10.09 11.85 -13.45
N VAL A 550 -9.85 10.55 -13.61
CA VAL A 550 -8.57 9.94 -13.28
C VAL A 550 -7.49 10.46 -14.25
N GLN A 551 -6.31 10.78 -13.76
CA GLN A 551 -5.19 11.29 -14.56
C GLN A 551 -4.00 10.34 -14.57
N ARG A 552 -3.34 10.28 -15.77
CA ARG A 552 -2.17 9.44 -16.02
C ARG A 552 -1.00 10.23 -16.58
#